data_970be13b3845f76bf57342e8c78d0540
#
_entry.id   970be13b3845f76bf57342e8c78d0540
#
_cell.length_a   1.000
_cell.length_b   1.000
_cell.length_c   1.000
_cell.angle_alpha   90.00
_cell.angle_beta   90.00
_cell.angle_gamma   90.00
#
_symmetry.space_group_name_H-M   'P 1'
#
loop_
_entity.id
_entity.type
_entity.pdbx_description
1 polymer ?
#
loop_
_entity_poly.entity_id
_entity_poly.type
_entity_poly.pdbx_seq_one_letter_code
_entity_poly.pdbx_strand_id
1 'polypeptide(L)'
;MVAAIVRELDLRRDYLDAADISSIYFGGGTPSLLTLSDLERNIEKIHRIHKVLPDAEITLEANPDDLDADKLRDLRRHTPVNRLSIGIQSFREEDLKWMNRAHNAVDAQACLRAAATAGFDDLTIDLIYGAPTTTDAQWQENLSIAFDYGIPHLSCYCLTVEEGTALGTFVRKGQQPPVDEVKAARQFEYLLDATAGRGYEHYEISNFAQPGRYARHNSSYWSGEPYLGAGPSAHSFNGWSRQWNIANNALYMKALADGNIPFDIEMLTPVQRYNEYVMTALRTKWGVDRNRISAMGENFAGYFEQEVQRFLVNGTVEEAGGHYTLTRAGKLLADGIAAELFMVEPAA
;
A
#
# COMPACT_ATOMS: atom_id res chain seq x y z
N MET A 1 18.95 6.68 -13.96
CA MET A 1 18.28 6.14 -12.75
C MET A 1 18.46 4.63 -12.63
N VAL A 2 17.96 3.82 -13.57
CA VAL A 2 17.99 2.34 -13.51
C VAL A 2 19.39 1.78 -13.21
N ALA A 3 20.46 2.29 -13.85
CA ALA A 3 21.81 1.85 -13.55
C ALA A 3 22.24 2.10 -12.08
N ALA A 4 21.74 3.18 -11.47
CA ALA A 4 21.99 3.47 -10.07
C ALA A 4 21.24 2.49 -9.16
N ILE A 5 19.96 2.20 -9.45
CA ILE A 5 19.18 1.19 -8.70
C ILE A 5 19.84 -0.19 -8.77
N VAL A 6 20.25 -0.63 -9.96
CA VAL A 6 20.98 -1.91 -10.14
C VAL A 6 22.30 -1.91 -9.34
N ARG A 7 22.99 -0.77 -9.26
CA ARG A 7 24.20 -0.65 -8.43
C ARG A 7 23.90 -0.71 -6.93
N GLU A 8 22.82 -0.07 -6.48
CA GLU A 8 22.40 -0.16 -5.09
C GLU A 8 22.04 -1.58 -4.68
N LEU A 9 21.25 -2.30 -5.49
CA LEU A 9 20.95 -3.72 -5.26
C LEU A 9 22.22 -4.55 -5.07
N ASP A 10 23.26 -4.28 -5.85
CA ASP A 10 24.54 -4.97 -5.73
C ASP A 10 25.29 -4.65 -4.42
N LEU A 11 25.26 -3.38 -3.99
CA LEU A 11 25.89 -2.94 -2.75
C LEU A 11 25.13 -3.43 -1.51
N ARG A 12 23.84 -3.68 -1.61
CA ARG A 12 22.95 -4.12 -0.51
C ARG A 12 22.61 -5.61 -0.59
N ARG A 13 23.34 -6.42 -1.33
CA ARG A 13 23.03 -7.85 -1.51
C ARG A 13 22.86 -8.64 -0.22
N ASP A 14 23.56 -8.24 0.83
CA ASP A 14 23.56 -8.94 2.13
C ASP A 14 22.57 -8.32 3.13
N TYR A 15 21.78 -7.31 2.72
CA TYR A 15 20.88 -6.58 3.63
C TYR A 15 19.76 -7.44 4.24
N LEU A 16 19.28 -8.44 3.50
CA LEU A 16 18.18 -9.34 3.91
C LEU A 16 18.66 -10.69 4.47
N ASP A 17 19.94 -10.80 4.90
CA ASP A 17 20.51 -12.01 5.52
C ASP A 17 20.19 -13.31 4.76
N ALA A 18 20.29 -13.29 3.43
CA ALA A 18 20.00 -14.41 2.53
C ALA A 18 18.55 -14.96 2.58
N ALA A 19 17.58 -14.14 3.05
CA ALA A 19 16.18 -14.51 3.01
C ALA A 19 15.68 -14.77 1.57
N ASP A 20 14.77 -15.71 1.42
CA ASP A 20 14.09 -15.97 0.15
C ASP A 20 13.15 -14.81 -0.18
N ILE A 21 13.16 -14.33 -1.43
CA ILE A 21 12.31 -13.22 -1.89
C ILE A 21 10.95 -13.76 -2.32
N SER A 22 9.91 -13.41 -1.59
CA SER A 22 8.52 -13.78 -1.85
C SER A 22 7.76 -12.74 -2.70
N SER A 23 8.26 -11.49 -2.76
CA SER A 23 7.67 -10.45 -3.60
C SER A 23 8.71 -9.45 -4.11
N ILE A 24 8.45 -8.91 -5.30
CA ILE A 24 9.17 -7.80 -5.92
C ILE A 24 8.12 -6.77 -6.32
N TYR A 25 8.32 -5.52 -5.92
CA TYR A 25 7.35 -4.46 -6.17
C TYR A 25 8.02 -3.27 -6.85
N PHE A 26 7.60 -2.99 -8.07
CA PHE A 26 7.99 -1.79 -8.79
C PHE A 26 6.97 -0.70 -8.50
N GLY A 27 7.33 0.21 -7.61
CA GLY A 27 6.46 1.29 -7.13
C GLY A 27 7.21 2.61 -6.99
N GLY A 28 6.46 3.66 -6.65
CA GLY A 28 6.98 5.01 -6.47
C GLY A 28 7.31 5.73 -7.78
N GLY A 29 6.93 6.97 -7.90
CA GLY A 29 6.99 7.69 -9.17
C GLY A 29 6.01 7.09 -10.20
N THR A 30 6.50 6.67 -11.35
CA THR A 30 5.68 6.05 -12.40
C THR A 30 6.43 4.88 -13.03
N PRO A 31 6.41 3.69 -12.40
CA PRO A 31 7.17 2.52 -12.89
C PRO A 31 6.72 2.03 -14.26
N SER A 32 5.47 2.28 -14.63
CA SER A 32 4.95 1.98 -15.96
C SER A 32 5.68 2.69 -17.10
N LEU A 33 6.45 3.75 -16.83
CA LEU A 33 7.30 4.42 -17.82
C LEU A 33 8.62 3.68 -18.10
N LEU A 34 8.99 2.69 -17.30
CA LEU A 34 10.17 1.87 -17.55
C LEU A 34 10.02 1.09 -18.88
N THR A 35 11.13 0.99 -19.61
CA THR A 35 11.20 0.11 -20.77
C THR A 35 11.23 -1.35 -20.31
N LEU A 36 10.87 -2.29 -21.19
CA LEU A 36 11.01 -3.72 -20.89
C LEU A 36 12.44 -4.07 -20.50
N SER A 37 13.42 -3.54 -21.21
CA SER A 37 14.84 -3.76 -20.92
C SER A 37 15.26 -3.23 -19.55
N ASP A 38 14.65 -2.13 -19.08
CA ASP A 38 14.90 -1.61 -17.73
C ASP A 38 14.32 -2.53 -16.65
N LEU A 39 13.11 -3.05 -16.87
CA LEU A 39 12.48 -4.02 -15.97
C LEU A 39 13.29 -5.33 -15.93
N GLU A 40 13.60 -5.90 -17.08
CA GLU A 40 14.40 -7.11 -17.20
C GLU A 40 15.75 -6.96 -16.48
N ARG A 41 16.45 -5.86 -16.68
CA ARG A 41 17.74 -5.57 -16.05
C ARG A 41 17.67 -5.55 -14.52
N ASN A 42 16.60 -4.96 -13.93
CA ASN A 42 16.39 -4.97 -12.49
C ASN A 42 16.06 -6.38 -12.00
N ILE A 43 15.15 -7.07 -12.66
CA ILE A 43 14.69 -8.41 -12.28
C ILE A 43 15.86 -9.41 -12.38
N GLU A 44 16.63 -9.40 -13.45
CA GLU A 44 17.84 -10.24 -13.60
C GLU A 44 18.85 -9.97 -12.48
N LYS A 45 19.05 -8.69 -12.11
CA LYS A 45 19.95 -8.34 -10.99
C LYS A 45 19.46 -8.95 -9.70
N ILE A 46 18.16 -8.83 -9.37
CA ILE A 46 17.56 -9.40 -8.16
C ILE A 46 17.74 -10.92 -8.14
N HIS A 47 17.41 -11.61 -9.22
CA HIS A 47 17.58 -13.08 -9.34
C HIS A 47 19.04 -13.54 -9.23
N ARG A 48 19.99 -12.68 -9.58
CA ARG A 48 21.43 -13.00 -9.49
C ARG A 48 21.96 -12.93 -8.06
N ILE A 49 21.41 -12.02 -7.25
CA ILE A 49 21.93 -11.74 -5.88
C ILE A 49 21.05 -12.32 -4.78
N HIS A 50 19.81 -12.65 -5.07
CA HIS A 50 18.86 -13.22 -4.14
C HIS A 50 18.18 -14.46 -4.70
N LYS A 51 17.77 -15.37 -3.82
CA LYS A 51 16.91 -16.48 -4.19
C LYS A 51 15.47 -15.98 -4.24
N VAL A 52 14.92 -15.80 -5.42
CA VAL A 52 13.52 -15.46 -5.65
C VAL A 52 12.70 -16.75 -5.71
N LEU A 53 11.61 -16.81 -4.95
CA LEU A 53 10.72 -17.97 -4.94
C LEU A 53 10.04 -18.14 -6.31
N PRO A 54 9.77 -19.37 -6.77
CA PRO A 54 9.15 -19.61 -8.08
C PRO A 54 7.75 -18.98 -8.21
N ASP A 55 7.04 -18.82 -7.09
CA ASP A 55 5.71 -18.24 -7.01
C ASP A 55 5.73 -16.81 -6.47
N ALA A 56 6.87 -16.12 -6.50
CA ALA A 56 6.99 -14.74 -6.04
C ALA A 56 6.00 -13.83 -6.75
N GLU A 57 5.36 -12.94 -5.96
CA GLU A 57 4.54 -11.87 -6.51
C GLU A 57 5.44 -10.79 -7.10
N ILE A 58 5.32 -10.51 -8.38
CA ILE A 58 6.07 -9.44 -9.05
C ILE A 58 5.08 -8.42 -9.58
N THR A 59 4.95 -7.32 -8.85
CA THR A 59 3.96 -6.27 -9.10
C THR A 59 4.58 -5.09 -9.83
N LEU A 60 3.86 -4.55 -10.80
CA LEU A 60 4.14 -3.26 -11.44
C LEU A 60 2.99 -2.28 -11.18
N GLU A 61 3.32 -1.14 -10.55
CA GLU A 61 2.40 0.01 -10.50
C GLU A 61 2.30 0.70 -11.86
N ALA A 62 1.09 1.13 -12.21
CA ALA A 62 0.85 1.77 -13.49
C ALA A 62 -0.30 2.79 -13.43
N ASN A 63 -0.21 3.79 -14.31
CA ASN A 63 -1.37 4.62 -14.66
C ASN A 63 -2.05 4.04 -15.91
N PRO A 64 -3.37 4.21 -16.07
CA PRO A 64 -4.09 3.71 -17.23
C PRO A 64 -3.56 4.20 -18.58
N ASP A 65 -3.12 5.45 -18.65
CA ASP A 65 -2.58 6.09 -19.84
C ASP A 65 -1.20 5.58 -20.28
N ASP A 66 -0.50 4.87 -19.39
CA ASP A 66 0.80 4.25 -19.68
C ASP A 66 0.68 2.81 -20.20
N LEU A 67 -0.50 2.21 -20.17
CA LEU A 67 -0.72 0.79 -20.44
C LEU A 67 -1.64 0.58 -21.66
N ASP A 68 -1.07 0.60 -22.86
CA ASP A 68 -1.76 0.16 -24.05
C ASP A 68 -1.71 -1.38 -24.23
N ALA A 69 -2.47 -1.89 -25.20
CA ALA A 69 -2.61 -3.33 -25.46
C ALA A 69 -1.28 -3.98 -25.90
N ASP A 70 -0.42 -3.26 -26.63
CA ASP A 70 0.85 -3.76 -27.11
C ASP A 70 1.84 -3.89 -25.96
N LYS A 71 1.93 -2.85 -25.13
CA LYS A 71 2.78 -2.84 -23.94
C LYS A 71 2.39 -3.91 -22.94
N LEU A 72 1.10 -4.07 -22.66
CA LEU A 72 0.60 -5.13 -21.76
C LEU A 72 0.93 -6.53 -22.28
N ARG A 73 0.75 -6.76 -23.58
CA ARG A 73 1.14 -8.02 -24.22
C ARG A 73 2.63 -8.30 -24.12
N ASP A 74 3.45 -7.30 -24.39
CA ASP A 74 4.89 -7.41 -24.34
C ASP A 74 5.39 -7.60 -22.91
N LEU A 75 4.83 -6.84 -21.94
CA LEU A 75 5.11 -7.02 -20.51
C LEU A 75 4.83 -8.47 -20.06
N ARG A 76 3.66 -9.02 -20.45
CA ARG A 76 3.27 -10.39 -20.10
C ARG A 76 4.15 -11.46 -20.73
N ARG A 77 4.66 -11.21 -21.95
CA ARG A 77 5.46 -12.19 -22.69
C ARG A 77 6.94 -12.19 -22.33
N HIS A 78 7.48 -11.00 -22.03
CA HIS A 78 8.91 -10.79 -21.92
C HIS A 78 9.40 -10.54 -20.51
N THR A 79 8.49 -10.41 -19.52
CA THR A 79 8.87 -10.21 -18.11
C THR A 79 8.15 -11.21 -17.21
N PRO A 80 8.67 -11.52 -16.03
CA PRO A 80 7.98 -12.34 -15.04
C PRO A 80 6.95 -11.52 -14.20
N VAL A 81 6.65 -10.27 -14.58
CA VAL A 81 5.58 -9.49 -13.92
C VAL A 81 4.26 -10.27 -14.02
N ASN A 82 3.68 -10.57 -12.86
CA ASN A 82 2.49 -11.39 -12.75
C ASN A 82 1.31 -10.67 -12.10
N ARG A 83 1.54 -9.45 -11.56
CA ARG A 83 0.52 -8.61 -10.95
C ARG A 83 0.64 -7.15 -11.42
N LEU A 84 -0.50 -6.49 -11.64
CA LEU A 84 -0.57 -5.05 -11.90
C LEU A 84 -1.33 -4.35 -10.77
N SER A 85 -0.83 -3.17 -10.34
CA SER A 85 -1.56 -2.23 -9.49
C SER A 85 -1.83 -0.97 -10.30
N ILE A 86 -3.11 -0.72 -10.62
CA ILE A 86 -3.49 0.31 -11.60
C ILE A 86 -4.23 1.44 -10.90
N GLY A 87 -3.67 2.64 -10.95
CA GLY A 87 -4.23 3.84 -10.35
C GLY A 87 -5.44 4.40 -11.14
N ILE A 88 -6.57 3.71 -11.11
CA ILE A 88 -7.83 4.11 -11.76
C ILE A 88 -8.40 5.38 -11.12
N GLN A 89 -8.44 5.44 -9.80
CA GLN A 89 -8.97 6.48 -8.93
C GLN A 89 -10.48 6.68 -9.03
N SER A 90 -11.04 6.79 -10.25
CA SER A 90 -12.48 6.88 -10.53
C SER A 90 -12.77 6.46 -11.97
N PHE A 91 -13.97 5.99 -12.24
CA PHE A 91 -14.47 5.79 -13.60
C PHE A 91 -15.27 6.98 -14.12
N ARG A 92 -15.17 8.13 -13.46
CA ARG A 92 -15.92 9.35 -13.77
C ARG A 92 -14.98 10.46 -14.22
N GLU A 93 -15.31 11.03 -15.36
CA GLU A 93 -14.51 12.10 -15.99
C GLU A 93 -14.36 13.34 -15.10
N GLU A 94 -15.41 13.71 -14.36
CA GLU A 94 -15.42 14.87 -13.47
C GLU A 94 -14.44 14.69 -12.30
N ASP A 95 -14.44 13.50 -11.68
CA ASP A 95 -13.56 13.16 -10.57
C ASP A 95 -12.09 13.15 -11.03
N LEU A 96 -11.81 12.51 -12.19
CA LEU A 96 -10.46 12.42 -12.74
C LEU A 96 -9.91 13.80 -13.07
N LYS A 97 -10.70 14.69 -13.68
CA LYS A 97 -10.32 16.08 -13.92
C LYS A 97 -10.07 16.84 -12.64
N TRP A 98 -10.94 16.68 -11.66
CA TRP A 98 -10.78 17.34 -10.36
C TRP A 98 -9.51 16.88 -9.64
N MET A 99 -9.17 15.60 -9.71
CA MET A 99 -7.94 15.01 -9.18
C MET A 99 -6.70 15.29 -10.05
N ASN A 100 -6.86 16.03 -11.15
CA ASN A 100 -5.80 16.34 -12.11
C ASN A 100 -5.08 15.09 -12.65
N ARG A 101 -5.87 14.03 -12.98
CA ARG A 101 -5.34 12.81 -13.58
C ARG A 101 -5.11 13.00 -15.08
N ALA A 102 -4.05 12.36 -15.61
CA ALA A 102 -3.72 12.44 -17.03
C ALA A 102 -4.68 11.61 -17.90
N HIS A 103 -5.10 10.44 -17.40
CA HIS A 103 -6.07 9.58 -18.07
C HIS A 103 -7.50 10.03 -17.87
N ASN A 104 -8.39 9.62 -18.75
CA ASN A 104 -9.84 9.82 -18.67
C ASN A 104 -10.58 8.49 -18.36
N ALA A 105 -11.91 8.56 -18.20
CA ALA A 105 -12.74 7.40 -17.87
C ALA A 105 -12.72 6.32 -18.97
N VAL A 106 -12.53 6.69 -20.23
CA VAL A 106 -12.43 5.76 -21.36
C VAL A 106 -11.10 5.01 -21.31
N ASP A 107 -10.00 5.72 -21.05
CA ASP A 107 -8.67 5.14 -20.91
C ASP A 107 -8.63 4.15 -19.74
N ALA A 108 -9.23 4.50 -18.60
CA ALA A 108 -9.33 3.62 -17.44
C ALA A 108 -9.98 2.27 -17.79
N GLN A 109 -11.12 2.30 -18.45
CA GLN A 109 -11.82 1.08 -18.85
C GLN A 109 -11.11 0.33 -19.99
N ALA A 110 -10.49 1.04 -20.93
CA ALA A 110 -9.72 0.44 -22.02
C ALA A 110 -8.51 -0.32 -21.49
N CYS A 111 -7.80 0.27 -20.51
CA CYS A 111 -6.67 -0.36 -19.84
C CYS A 111 -7.07 -1.69 -19.16
N LEU A 112 -8.18 -1.73 -18.42
CA LEU A 112 -8.65 -2.96 -17.77
C LEU A 112 -8.99 -4.06 -18.77
N ARG A 113 -9.66 -3.72 -19.88
CA ARG A 113 -9.94 -4.68 -20.97
C ARG A 113 -8.65 -5.20 -21.61
N ALA A 114 -7.68 -4.32 -21.83
CA ALA A 114 -6.41 -4.68 -22.41
C ALA A 114 -5.59 -5.57 -21.47
N ALA A 115 -5.57 -5.29 -20.16
CA ALA A 115 -4.91 -6.11 -19.16
C ALA A 115 -5.49 -7.54 -19.09
N ALA A 116 -6.82 -7.66 -19.07
CA ALA A 116 -7.50 -8.96 -19.12
C ALA A 116 -7.20 -9.72 -20.43
N THR A 117 -7.19 -9.03 -21.58
CA THR A 117 -6.86 -9.63 -22.89
C THR A 117 -5.41 -10.09 -22.97
N ALA A 118 -4.50 -9.39 -22.30
CA ALA A 118 -3.07 -9.79 -22.23
C ALA A 118 -2.85 -10.96 -21.26
N GLY A 119 -3.84 -11.37 -20.48
CA GLY A 119 -3.77 -12.50 -19.54
C GLY A 119 -3.25 -12.11 -18.16
N PHE A 120 -3.45 -10.84 -17.75
CA PHE A 120 -3.28 -10.43 -16.36
C PHE A 120 -4.62 -10.65 -15.62
N ASP A 121 -4.65 -11.64 -14.76
CA ASP A 121 -5.79 -12.01 -13.92
C ASP A 121 -5.56 -11.68 -12.43
N ASP A 122 -4.36 -11.22 -12.07
CA ASP A 122 -4.04 -10.69 -10.76
C ASP A 122 -3.86 -9.17 -10.83
N LEU A 123 -4.97 -8.47 -10.60
CA LEU A 123 -5.09 -7.02 -10.75
C LEU A 123 -5.52 -6.39 -9.43
N THR A 124 -4.84 -5.31 -9.07
CA THR A 124 -5.34 -4.31 -8.11
C THR A 124 -5.78 -3.09 -8.90
N ILE A 125 -6.90 -2.50 -8.52
CA ILE A 125 -7.21 -1.12 -8.89
C ILE A 125 -7.34 -0.25 -7.66
N ASP A 126 -6.82 0.97 -7.75
CA ASP A 126 -6.99 1.97 -6.72
C ASP A 126 -8.22 2.82 -7.05
N LEU A 127 -9.08 3.02 -6.05
CA LEU A 127 -10.25 3.91 -6.13
C LEU A 127 -10.23 4.90 -4.98
N ILE A 128 -10.67 6.13 -5.23
CA ILE A 128 -10.75 7.19 -4.21
C ILE A 128 -12.21 7.52 -3.94
N TYR A 129 -12.60 7.47 -2.66
CA TYR A 129 -13.91 7.93 -2.18
C TYR A 129 -13.77 9.18 -1.30
N GLY A 130 -14.89 9.82 -0.98
CA GLY A 130 -14.91 11.07 -0.21
C GLY A 130 -14.59 12.33 -1.03
N ALA A 131 -14.30 12.21 -2.33
CA ALA A 131 -14.02 13.37 -3.17
C ALA A 131 -15.24 14.31 -3.24
N PRO A 132 -15.06 15.63 -3.18
CA PRO A 132 -16.17 16.59 -3.20
C PRO A 132 -17.09 16.43 -4.43
N THR A 133 -16.52 16.02 -5.55
CA THR A 133 -17.24 15.81 -6.84
C THR A 133 -18.05 14.52 -6.90
N THR A 134 -17.80 13.57 -6.00
CA THR A 134 -18.40 12.24 -6.02
C THR A 134 -19.58 12.15 -5.06
N THR A 135 -20.80 12.00 -5.55
CA THR A 135 -21.99 11.68 -4.74
C THR A 135 -21.99 10.22 -4.30
N ASP A 136 -22.86 9.85 -3.36
CA ASP A 136 -23.01 8.46 -2.91
C ASP A 136 -23.44 7.53 -4.06
N ALA A 137 -24.36 7.96 -4.92
CA ALA A 137 -24.78 7.18 -6.09
C ALA A 137 -23.65 6.96 -7.10
N GLN A 138 -22.80 7.96 -7.28
CA GLN A 138 -21.65 7.89 -8.18
C GLN A 138 -20.53 7.01 -7.64
N TRP A 139 -20.35 6.99 -6.30
CA TRP A 139 -19.45 6.03 -5.66
C TRP A 139 -19.95 4.59 -5.84
N GLN A 140 -21.26 4.36 -5.70
CA GLN A 140 -21.88 3.06 -5.97
C GLN A 140 -21.65 2.60 -7.42
N GLU A 141 -21.75 3.52 -8.38
CA GLU A 141 -21.47 3.25 -9.79
C GLU A 141 -20.00 2.87 -10.01
N ASN A 142 -19.04 3.59 -9.42
CA ASN A 142 -17.61 3.26 -9.49
C ASN A 142 -17.34 1.82 -9.00
N LEU A 143 -17.94 1.43 -7.88
CA LEU A 143 -17.80 0.06 -7.35
C LEU A 143 -18.47 -0.97 -8.26
N SER A 144 -19.67 -0.66 -8.80
CA SER A 144 -20.35 -1.56 -9.73
C SER A 144 -19.50 -1.84 -10.98
N ILE A 145 -18.91 -0.80 -11.56
CA ILE A 145 -18.01 -0.96 -12.71
C ILE A 145 -16.82 -1.85 -12.36
N ALA A 146 -16.18 -1.63 -11.20
CA ALA A 146 -15.07 -2.47 -10.75
C ALA A 146 -15.48 -3.94 -10.61
N PHE A 147 -16.64 -4.22 -10.02
CA PHE A 147 -17.17 -5.57 -9.88
C PHE A 147 -17.53 -6.21 -11.24
N ASP A 148 -18.08 -5.44 -12.18
CA ASP A 148 -18.45 -5.93 -13.51
C ASP A 148 -17.22 -6.30 -14.35
N TYR A 149 -16.07 -5.66 -14.11
CA TYR A 149 -14.77 -6.08 -14.65
C TYR A 149 -14.17 -7.31 -13.94
N GLY A 150 -14.77 -7.78 -12.86
CA GLY A 150 -14.28 -8.94 -12.10
C GLY A 150 -12.93 -8.69 -11.43
N ILE A 151 -12.62 -7.45 -11.06
CA ILE A 151 -11.33 -7.08 -10.43
C ILE A 151 -11.15 -7.85 -9.13
N PRO A 152 -10.09 -8.66 -8.98
CA PRO A 152 -9.94 -9.52 -7.80
C PRO A 152 -9.51 -8.78 -6.53
N HIS A 153 -8.94 -7.59 -6.66
CA HIS A 153 -8.42 -6.81 -5.53
C HIS A 153 -8.70 -5.31 -5.72
N LEU A 154 -9.24 -4.68 -4.69
CA LEU A 154 -9.55 -3.25 -4.65
C LEU A 154 -8.74 -2.59 -3.53
N SER A 155 -8.03 -1.51 -3.85
CA SER A 155 -7.49 -0.55 -2.88
C SER A 155 -8.37 0.68 -2.91
N CYS A 156 -9.12 0.93 -1.84
CA CYS A 156 -10.07 2.05 -1.77
C CYS A 156 -9.62 3.04 -0.69
N TYR A 157 -9.19 4.21 -1.10
CA TYR A 157 -8.65 5.23 -0.21
C TYR A 157 -9.66 6.36 0.01
N CYS A 158 -9.79 6.79 1.27
CA CYS A 158 -10.45 8.05 1.55
C CYS A 158 -9.59 9.19 1.02
N LEU A 159 -10.19 10.14 0.32
CA LEU A 159 -9.47 11.34 -0.09
C LEU A 159 -8.89 12.06 1.11
N THR A 160 -7.58 12.24 1.12
CA THR A 160 -6.86 13.03 2.12
C THR A 160 -6.29 14.28 1.48
N VAL A 161 -6.44 15.41 2.16
CA VAL A 161 -5.90 16.70 1.71
C VAL A 161 -4.60 16.96 2.46
N GLU A 162 -3.48 16.62 1.83
CA GLU A 162 -2.15 16.76 2.42
C GLU A 162 -1.69 18.22 2.43
N GLU A 163 -1.10 18.64 3.56
CA GLU A 163 -0.43 19.94 3.64
C GLU A 163 0.74 20.02 2.65
N GLY A 164 0.97 21.21 2.10
CA GLY A 164 2.04 21.43 1.11
C GLY A 164 1.68 21.04 -0.33
N THR A 165 0.57 20.35 -0.57
CA THR A 165 0.07 20.06 -1.92
C THR A 165 -0.68 21.23 -2.54
N ALA A 166 -0.83 21.21 -3.86
CA ALA A 166 -1.67 22.19 -4.57
C ALA A 166 -3.11 22.14 -4.07
N LEU A 167 -3.68 20.95 -3.90
CA LEU A 167 -5.03 20.75 -3.37
C LEU A 167 -5.16 21.32 -1.95
N GLY A 168 -4.23 21.04 -1.05
CA GLY A 168 -4.21 21.58 0.32
C GLY A 168 -4.15 23.11 0.32
N THR A 169 -3.41 23.68 -0.62
CA THR A 169 -3.36 25.13 -0.81
C THR A 169 -4.70 25.70 -1.30
N PHE A 170 -5.38 25.04 -2.24
CA PHE A 170 -6.68 25.48 -2.75
C PHE A 170 -7.78 25.36 -1.70
N VAL A 171 -7.81 24.28 -0.94
CA VAL A 171 -8.77 24.10 0.18
C VAL A 171 -8.55 25.19 1.25
N ARG A 172 -7.32 25.42 1.67
CA ARG A 172 -6.99 26.47 2.66
C ARG A 172 -7.39 27.89 2.19
N LYS A 173 -7.30 28.15 0.88
CA LYS A 173 -7.72 29.43 0.28
C LYS A 173 -9.23 29.51 -0.02
N GLY A 174 -10.01 28.47 0.30
CA GLY A 174 -11.45 28.41 -0.02
C GLY A 174 -11.77 28.30 -1.52
N GLN A 175 -10.79 27.92 -2.34
CA GLN A 175 -10.95 27.73 -3.79
C GLN A 175 -11.47 26.33 -4.14
N GLN A 176 -11.29 25.38 -3.21
CA GLN A 176 -11.87 24.04 -3.24
C GLN A 176 -12.53 23.73 -1.90
N PRO A 177 -13.65 22.98 -1.88
CA PRO A 177 -14.29 22.57 -0.65
C PRO A 177 -13.41 21.58 0.14
N PRO A 178 -13.49 21.60 1.48
CA PRO A 178 -12.86 20.56 2.30
C PRO A 178 -13.51 19.20 2.08
N VAL A 179 -12.88 18.15 2.54
CA VAL A 179 -13.47 16.80 2.58
C VAL A 179 -14.67 16.80 3.52
N ASP A 180 -15.78 16.22 3.09
CA ASP A 180 -16.95 15.97 3.93
C ASP A 180 -16.78 14.60 4.62
N GLU A 181 -16.34 14.63 5.87
CA GLU A 181 -16.07 13.42 6.67
C GLU A 181 -17.33 12.55 6.86
N VAL A 182 -18.52 13.15 6.98
CA VAL A 182 -19.77 12.41 7.11
C VAL A 182 -20.11 11.67 5.82
N LYS A 183 -19.90 12.31 4.67
CA LYS A 183 -20.04 11.66 3.36
C LYS A 183 -18.99 10.55 3.19
N ALA A 184 -17.74 10.81 3.54
CA ALA A 184 -16.67 9.82 3.44
C ALA A 184 -16.98 8.58 4.30
N ALA A 185 -17.44 8.76 5.53
CA ALA A 185 -17.86 7.65 6.40
C ALA A 185 -19.02 6.84 5.80
N ARG A 186 -20.07 7.49 5.25
CA ARG A 186 -21.17 6.78 4.58
C ARG A 186 -20.68 5.99 3.34
N GLN A 187 -19.77 6.57 2.57
CA GLN A 187 -19.19 5.90 1.39
C GLN A 187 -18.32 4.71 1.80
N PHE A 188 -17.59 4.81 2.90
CA PHE A 188 -16.85 3.69 3.47
C PHE A 188 -17.78 2.57 3.96
N GLU A 189 -18.85 2.90 4.68
CA GLU A 189 -19.82 1.91 5.12
C GLU A 189 -20.48 1.18 3.94
N TYR A 190 -20.84 1.91 2.89
CA TYR A 190 -21.36 1.29 1.66
C TYR A 190 -20.30 0.38 1.01
N LEU A 191 -19.04 0.80 0.97
CA LEU A 191 -17.92 -0.02 0.46
C LEU A 191 -17.83 -1.36 1.20
N LEU A 192 -17.91 -1.34 2.54
CA LEU A 192 -17.91 -2.57 3.35
C LEU A 192 -19.04 -3.52 2.97
N ASP A 193 -20.27 -3.01 2.83
CA ASP A 193 -21.43 -3.82 2.49
C ASP A 193 -21.38 -4.33 1.04
N ALA A 194 -20.99 -3.47 0.10
CA ALA A 194 -20.92 -3.81 -1.32
C ALA A 194 -19.85 -4.89 -1.60
N THR A 195 -18.67 -4.77 -0.99
CA THR A 195 -17.58 -5.74 -1.14
C THR A 195 -17.92 -7.07 -0.48
N ALA A 196 -18.47 -7.05 0.75
CA ALA A 196 -18.94 -8.26 1.43
C ALA A 196 -20.03 -8.98 0.63
N GLY A 197 -21.00 -8.24 0.07
CA GLY A 197 -22.08 -8.79 -0.78
C GLY A 197 -21.58 -9.42 -2.08
N ARG A 198 -20.35 -9.13 -2.51
CA ARG A 198 -19.68 -9.72 -3.68
C ARG A 198 -18.61 -10.76 -3.31
N GLY A 199 -18.51 -11.13 -2.02
CA GLY A 199 -17.59 -12.16 -1.53
C GLY A 199 -16.15 -11.72 -1.39
N TYR A 200 -15.87 -10.41 -1.35
CA TYR A 200 -14.55 -9.90 -1.00
C TYR A 200 -14.34 -9.93 0.49
N GLU A 201 -13.12 -10.20 0.89
CA GLU A 201 -12.66 -10.07 2.26
C GLU A 201 -12.01 -8.69 2.45
N HIS A 202 -12.46 -7.96 3.46
CA HIS A 202 -11.83 -6.73 3.93
C HIS A 202 -10.65 -7.12 4.81
N TYR A 203 -9.45 -7.21 4.25
CA TYR A 203 -8.30 -7.75 4.95
C TYR A 203 -7.36 -6.70 5.54
N GLU A 204 -7.45 -5.47 5.06
CA GLU A 204 -6.79 -4.29 5.61
C GLU A 204 -7.68 -3.06 5.37
N ILE A 205 -7.54 -2.00 6.17
CA ILE A 205 -8.46 -0.84 6.20
C ILE A 205 -8.83 -0.31 4.82
N SER A 206 -7.87 -0.24 3.90
CA SER A 206 -8.08 0.25 2.54
C SER A 206 -8.17 -0.85 1.49
N ASN A 207 -7.95 -2.12 1.86
CA ASN A 207 -7.75 -3.20 0.90
C ASN A 207 -8.79 -4.32 1.04
N PHE A 208 -9.40 -4.65 -0.09
CA PHE A 208 -10.46 -5.65 -0.25
C PHE A 208 -10.06 -6.62 -1.36
N ALA A 209 -10.17 -7.91 -1.13
CA ALA A 209 -9.79 -8.90 -2.11
C ALA A 209 -10.72 -10.09 -2.12
N GLN A 210 -10.89 -10.73 -3.27
CA GLN A 210 -11.46 -12.06 -3.34
C GLN A 210 -10.61 -13.04 -2.53
N PRO A 211 -11.19 -14.10 -1.94
CA PRO A 211 -10.44 -15.08 -1.16
C PRO A 211 -9.19 -15.60 -1.89
N GLY A 212 -8.03 -15.51 -1.23
CA GLY A 212 -6.74 -15.92 -1.79
C GLY A 212 -6.09 -14.93 -2.78
N ARG A 213 -6.68 -13.74 -2.99
CA ARG A 213 -6.16 -12.70 -3.91
C ARG A 213 -5.57 -11.48 -3.19
N TYR A 214 -5.14 -11.63 -1.94
CA TYR A 214 -4.47 -10.55 -1.21
C TYR A 214 -3.18 -10.14 -1.91
N ALA A 215 -2.86 -8.84 -1.89
CA ALA A 215 -1.55 -8.35 -2.30
C ALA A 215 -0.50 -8.83 -1.29
N ARG A 216 0.36 -9.78 -1.68
CA ARG A 216 1.37 -10.37 -0.78
C ARG A 216 2.39 -9.34 -0.34
N HIS A 217 2.84 -8.51 -1.26
CA HIS A 217 3.78 -7.44 -0.96
C HIS A 217 3.23 -6.47 0.10
N ASN A 218 1.98 -5.98 -0.09
CA ASN A 218 1.34 -5.10 0.90
C ASN A 218 1.13 -5.81 2.24
N SER A 219 0.75 -7.08 2.23
CA SER A 219 0.55 -7.87 3.44
C SER A 219 1.84 -8.04 4.24
N SER A 220 3.00 -8.15 3.58
CA SER A 220 4.30 -8.27 4.26
C SER A 220 4.69 -7.03 5.06
N TYR A 221 4.29 -5.82 4.62
CA TYR A 221 4.46 -4.61 5.44
C TYR A 221 3.65 -4.68 6.74
N TRP A 222 2.40 -5.14 6.65
CA TRP A 222 1.51 -5.24 7.82
C TRP A 222 1.94 -6.34 8.77
N SER A 223 2.55 -7.42 8.28
CA SER A 223 3.12 -8.49 9.11
C SER A 223 4.47 -8.14 9.72
N GLY A 224 5.11 -7.05 9.28
CA GLY A 224 6.42 -6.61 9.76
C GLY A 224 7.58 -7.46 9.23
N GLU A 225 7.43 -8.01 8.01
CA GLU A 225 8.51 -8.73 7.33
C GLU A 225 9.64 -7.78 6.91
N PRO A 226 10.90 -8.20 6.95
CA PRO A 226 12.00 -7.42 6.42
C PRO A 226 11.86 -7.16 4.93
N TYR A 227 12.24 -5.98 4.50
CA TYR A 227 12.26 -5.61 3.09
C TYR A 227 13.39 -4.67 2.74
N LEU A 228 13.85 -4.73 1.50
CA LEU A 228 14.83 -3.84 0.91
C LEU A 228 14.19 -2.96 -0.14
N GLY A 229 14.19 -1.66 0.09
CA GLY A 229 13.84 -0.66 -0.92
C GLY A 229 15.08 -0.13 -1.63
N ALA A 230 15.04 -0.06 -2.95
CA ALA A 230 16.09 0.48 -3.78
C ALA A 230 15.55 1.62 -4.66
N GLY A 231 16.24 2.75 -4.68
CA GLY A 231 15.83 3.96 -5.38
C GLY A 231 15.79 5.18 -4.47
N PRO A 232 15.64 6.40 -5.03
CA PRO A 232 15.47 7.61 -4.24
C PRO A 232 14.22 7.53 -3.36
N SER A 233 14.30 8.00 -2.13
CA SER A 233 13.25 7.93 -1.10
C SER A 233 12.84 6.51 -0.67
N ALA A 234 13.43 5.46 -1.21
CA ALA A 234 13.05 4.11 -0.87
C ALA A 234 13.38 3.78 0.58
N HIS A 235 12.43 3.15 1.26
CA HIS A 235 12.57 2.70 2.64
C HIS A 235 13.00 1.24 2.69
N SER A 236 13.76 0.87 3.71
CA SER A 236 14.15 -0.51 4.00
C SER A 236 13.97 -0.79 5.50
N PHE A 237 13.64 -2.04 5.83
CA PHE A 237 13.45 -2.52 7.19
C PHE A 237 14.05 -3.91 7.35
N ASN A 238 14.80 -4.14 8.42
CA ASN A 238 15.46 -5.42 8.70
C ASN A 238 15.02 -6.06 10.02
N GLY A 239 13.90 -5.59 10.60
CA GLY A 239 13.40 -6.03 11.91
C GLY A 239 13.90 -5.20 13.10
N TRP A 240 15.00 -4.44 12.94
CA TRP A 240 15.67 -3.71 14.02
C TRP A 240 15.87 -2.24 13.70
N SER A 241 16.08 -1.92 12.43
CA SER A 241 16.32 -0.57 11.97
C SER A 241 15.48 -0.28 10.72
N ARG A 242 15.14 0.98 10.59
CA ARG A 242 14.55 1.54 9.38
C ARG A 242 15.58 2.42 8.70
N GLN A 243 15.66 2.33 7.38
CA GLN A 243 16.50 3.16 6.55
C GLN A 243 15.68 3.80 5.46
N TRP A 244 16.06 4.99 5.01
CA TRP A 244 15.48 5.63 3.84
C TRP A 244 16.54 6.34 3.04
N ASN A 245 16.48 6.17 1.75
CA ASN A 245 17.38 6.80 0.81
C ASN A 245 17.05 8.30 0.64
N ILE A 246 18.07 9.09 0.28
CA ILE A 246 17.87 10.51 0.00
C ILE A 246 16.79 10.73 -1.08
N ALA A 247 15.90 11.71 -0.83
CA ALA A 247 14.79 12.07 -1.73
C ALA A 247 15.21 13.00 -2.88
N ASN A 248 16.43 12.83 -3.42
CA ASN A 248 16.98 13.66 -4.49
C ASN A 248 17.64 12.77 -5.56
N ASN A 249 17.04 12.73 -6.74
CA ASN A 249 17.48 11.87 -7.84
C ASN A 249 18.94 12.13 -8.27
N ALA A 250 19.35 13.40 -8.35
CA ALA A 250 20.70 13.74 -8.82
C ALA A 250 21.77 13.36 -7.79
N LEU A 251 21.52 13.64 -6.51
CA LEU A 251 22.43 13.29 -5.42
C LEU A 251 22.49 11.77 -5.22
N TYR A 252 21.35 11.08 -5.34
CA TYR A 252 21.29 9.62 -5.29
C TYR A 252 22.15 8.98 -6.39
N MET A 253 21.94 9.37 -7.66
CA MET A 253 22.71 8.83 -8.78
C MET A 253 24.20 9.13 -8.65
N LYS A 254 24.58 10.31 -8.19
CA LYS A 254 25.98 10.69 -7.99
C LYS A 254 26.63 9.84 -6.89
N ALA A 255 25.99 9.70 -5.75
CA ALA A 255 26.52 8.91 -4.64
C ALA A 255 26.77 7.45 -5.05
N LEU A 256 25.82 6.84 -5.78
CA LEU A 256 25.98 5.47 -6.27
C LEU A 256 27.05 5.32 -7.35
N ALA A 257 27.27 6.34 -8.19
CA ALA A 257 28.39 6.35 -9.12
C ALA A 257 29.73 6.33 -8.37
N ASP A 258 29.81 7.01 -7.23
CA ASP A 258 30.98 7.02 -6.35
C ASP A 258 31.08 5.78 -5.44
N GLY A 259 30.13 4.83 -5.53
CA GLY A 259 30.11 3.58 -4.76
C GLY A 259 29.51 3.74 -3.35
N ASN A 260 28.85 4.84 -3.06
CA ASN A 260 28.23 5.13 -1.77
C ASN A 260 26.69 5.05 -1.86
N ILE A 261 26.05 4.56 -0.79
CA ILE A 261 24.58 4.57 -0.68
C ILE A 261 24.19 5.74 0.21
N PRO A 262 23.45 6.73 -0.32
CA PRO A 262 23.05 7.91 0.44
C PRO A 262 21.74 7.64 1.19
N PHE A 263 21.84 7.22 2.45
CA PHE A 263 20.67 6.90 3.29
C PHE A 263 20.82 7.46 4.70
N ASP A 264 19.69 7.66 5.35
CA ASP A 264 19.58 7.85 6.80
C ASP A 264 19.09 6.57 7.46
N ILE A 265 19.39 6.39 8.75
CA ILE A 265 19.03 5.19 9.52
C ILE A 265 18.47 5.57 10.89
N GLU A 266 17.44 4.88 11.31
CA GLU A 266 16.87 4.91 12.65
C GLU A 266 16.93 3.51 13.27
N MET A 267 17.52 3.42 14.47
CA MET A 267 17.48 2.19 15.27
C MET A 267 16.22 2.21 16.12
N LEU A 268 15.34 1.22 15.90
CA LEU A 268 14.06 1.18 16.58
C LEU A 268 14.19 0.71 18.03
N THR A 269 13.71 1.52 18.96
CA THR A 269 13.59 1.14 20.36
C THR A 269 12.54 0.03 20.55
N PRO A 270 12.55 -0.69 21.67
CA PRO A 270 11.48 -1.67 21.97
C PRO A 270 10.08 -1.03 21.95
N VAL A 271 9.94 0.21 22.44
CA VAL A 271 8.66 0.95 22.44
C VAL A 271 8.22 1.29 21.03
N GLN A 272 9.12 1.78 20.19
CA GLN A 272 8.80 2.05 18.78
C GLN A 272 8.34 0.78 18.05
N ARG A 273 9.03 -0.36 18.25
CA ARG A 273 8.62 -1.65 17.65
C ARG A 273 7.25 -2.12 18.13
N TYR A 274 6.94 -1.94 19.42
CA TYR A 274 5.60 -2.21 19.96
C TYR A 274 4.55 -1.32 19.30
N ASN A 275 4.77 -0.02 19.23
CA ASN A 275 3.82 0.95 18.65
C ASN A 275 3.59 0.66 17.15
N GLU A 276 4.64 0.38 16.39
CA GLU A 276 4.52 0.00 14.98
C GLU A 276 3.73 -1.29 14.80
N TYR A 277 3.98 -2.29 15.64
CA TYR A 277 3.23 -3.54 15.58
C TYR A 277 1.75 -3.32 15.86
N VAL A 278 1.39 -2.58 16.91
CA VAL A 278 -0.01 -2.26 17.23
C VAL A 278 -0.68 -1.52 16.08
N MET A 279 -0.01 -0.49 15.54
CA MET A 279 -0.51 0.28 14.40
C MET A 279 -0.79 -0.58 13.17
N THR A 280 0.17 -1.40 12.77
CA THR A 280 0.06 -2.22 11.55
C THR A 280 -0.92 -3.36 11.73
N ALA A 281 -0.89 -4.05 12.87
CA ALA A 281 -1.74 -5.20 13.13
C ALA A 281 -3.22 -4.84 13.22
N LEU A 282 -3.58 -3.75 13.91
CA LEU A 282 -4.98 -3.29 14.01
C LEU A 282 -5.60 -2.91 12.67
N ARG A 283 -4.80 -2.52 11.68
CA ARG A 283 -5.31 -2.23 10.33
C ARG A 283 -5.77 -3.47 9.59
N THR A 284 -5.40 -4.66 10.05
CA THR A 284 -5.66 -5.92 9.35
C THR A 284 -6.75 -6.76 10.00
N LYS A 285 -7.34 -7.66 9.23
CA LYS A 285 -8.31 -8.65 9.74
C LYS A 285 -7.71 -9.64 10.73
N TRP A 286 -6.37 -9.78 10.77
CA TRP A 286 -5.68 -10.68 11.70
C TRP A 286 -5.52 -10.04 13.08
N GLY A 287 -5.51 -8.70 13.15
CA GLY A 287 -5.45 -7.96 14.38
C GLY A 287 -4.14 -8.11 15.17
N VAL A 288 -4.16 -7.63 16.39
CA VAL A 288 -3.04 -7.72 17.34
C VAL A 288 -3.06 -9.08 18.00
N ASP A 289 -2.00 -9.86 17.83
CA ASP A 289 -1.80 -11.14 18.52
C ASP A 289 -1.18 -10.90 19.92
N ARG A 290 -1.91 -11.31 20.95
CA ARG A 290 -1.48 -11.25 22.35
C ARG A 290 -0.12 -11.92 22.58
N ASN A 291 0.10 -13.08 21.97
CA ASN A 291 1.35 -13.82 22.14
C ASN A 291 2.54 -13.05 21.57
N ARG A 292 2.35 -12.36 20.45
CA ARG A 292 3.40 -11.54 19.83
C ARG A 292 3.77 -10.34 20.71
N ILE A 293 2.80 -9.68 21.34
CA ILE A 293 3.08 -8.61 22.30
C ILE A 293 3.82 -9.19 23.53
N SER A 294 3.36 -10.32 24.08
CA SER A 294 4.03 -10.96 25.22
C SER A 294 5.47 -11.34 24.92
N ALA A 295 5.77 -11.75 23.70
CA ALA A 295 7.13 -12.04 23.25
C ALA A 295 8.03 -10.78 23.17
N MET A 296 7.44 -9.57 23.07
CA MET A 296 8.18 -8.31 23.13
C MET A 296 8.56 -7.93 24.57
N GLY A 297 7.82 -8.43 25.58
CA GLY A 297 8.03 -8.23 27.01
C GLY A 297 6.73 -8.11 27.80
N GLU A 298 6.74 -8.58 29.04
CA GLU A 298 5.57 -8.58 29.94
C GLU A 298 5.01 -7.17 30.22
N ASN A 299 5.88 -6.15 30.23
CA ASN A 299 5.45 -4.75 30.39
C ASN A 299 4.59 -4.28 29.22
N PHE A 300 4.88 -4.72 27.98
CA PHE A 300 4.08 -4.39 26.81
C PHE A 300 2.74 -5.11 26.83
N ALA A 301 2.72 -6.40 27.24
CA ALA A 301 1.50 -7.17 27.36
C ALA A 301 0.55 -6.56 28.40
N GLY A 302 1.06 -6.27 29.61
CA GLY A 302 0.28 -5.66 30.67
C GLY A 302 -0.27 -4.26 30.30
N TYR A 303 0.55 -3.45 29.65
CA TYR A 303 0.13 -2.13 29.15
C TYR A 303 -0.98 -2.26 28.09
N PHE A 304 -0.79 -3.09 27.06
CA PHE A 304 -1.78 -3.29 26.02
C PHE A 304 -3.10 -3.81 26.59
N GLU A 305 -3.05 -4.82 27.45
CA GLU A 305 -4.24 -5.41 28.08
C GLU A 305 -5.03 -4.38 28.92
N GLN A 306 -4.33 -3.45 29.57
CA GLN A 306 -4.98 -2.38 30.31
C GLN A 306 -5.65 -1.37 29.37
N GLU A 307 -4.91 -0.88 28.37
CA GLU A 307 -5.40 0.20 27.50
C GLU A 307 -6.49 -0.27 26.51
N VAL A 308 -6.45 -1.51 26.06
CA VAL A 308 -7.45 -2.03 25.11
C VAL A 308 -8.83 -2.21 25.75
N GLN A 309 -8.94 -2.29 27.08
CA GLN A 309 -10.22 -2.54 27.77
C GLN A 309 -11.30 -1.51 27.41
N ARG A 310 -10.94 -0.24 27.31
CA ARG A 310 -11.89 0.82 26.95
C ARG A 310 -12.51 0.63 25.58
N PHE A 311 -11.75 0.06 24.62
CA PHE A 311 -12.19 -0.21 23.26
C PHE A 311 -13.01 -1.51 23.17
N LEU A 312 -12.75 -2.49 24.02
CA LEU A 312 -13.60 -3.67 24.18
C LEU A 312 -14.95 -3.28 24.77
N VAL A 313 -14.95 -2.43 25.81
CA VAL A 313 -16.18 -1.97 26.48
C VAL A 313 -17.05 -1.12 25.56
N ASN A 314 -16.46 -0.23 24.75
CA ASN A 314 -17.22 0.62 23.83
C ASN A 314 -17.54 -0.07 22.49
N GLY A 315 -17.10 -1.32 22.30
CA GLY A 315 -17.42 -2.13 21.12
C GLY A 315 -16.69 -1.73 19.83
N THR A 316 -15.58 -0.98 19.91
CA THR A 316 -14.77 -0.63 18.72
C THR A 316 -13.67 -1.64 18.44
N VAL A 317 -13.27 -2.44 19.44
CA VAL A 317 -12.38 -3.59 19.32
C VAL A 317 -13.12 -4.82 19.84
N GLU A 318 -12.85 -5.96 19.24
CA GLU A 318 -13.28 -7.28 19.71
C GLU A 318 -12.09 -8.20 19.92
N GLU A 319 -12.22 -9.15 20.85
CA GLU A 319 -11.19 -10.17 21.12
C GLU A 319 -11.74 -11.56 20.80
N ALA A 320 -10.97 -12.33 20.07
CA ALA A 320 -11.27 -13.73 19.80
C ALA A 320 -9.99 -14.56 19.73
N GLY A 321 -9.86 -15.54 20.61
CA GLY A 321 -8.74 -16.48 20.58
C GLY A 321 -7.35 -15.85 20.78
N GLY A 322 -7.27 -14.76 21.50
CA GLY A 322 -6.02 -14.01 21.75
C GLY A 322 -5.68 -12.99 20.67
N HIS A 323 -6.58 -12.74 19.72
CA HIS A 323 -6.45 -11.72 18.69
C HIS A 323 -7.42 -10.57 18.94
N TYR A 324 -6.93 -9.34 18.83
CA TYR A 324 -7.72 -8.12 18.99
C TYR A 324 -7.90 -7.47 17.63
N THR A 325 -9.13 -7.39 17.15
CA THR A 325 -9.47 -6.84 15.83
C THR A 325 -10.43 -5.66 15.95
N LEU A 326 -10.38 -4.75 14.98
CA LEU A 326 -11.33 -3.66 14.90
C LEU A 326 -12.69 -4.19 14.44
N THR A 327 -13.74 -3.84 15.20
CA THR A 327 -15.12 -4.03 14.75
C THR A 327 -15.43 -3.10 13.55
N ARG A 328 -16.59 -3.26 12.94
CA ARG A 328 -17.04 -2.34 11.87
C ARG A 328 -16.97 -0.86 12.32
N ALA A 329 -17.42 -0.55 13.53
CA ALA A 329 -17.35 0.79 14.10
C ALA A 329 -15.90 1.25 14.36
N GLY A 330 -15.06 0.33 14.84
CA GLY A 330 -13.66 0.60 15.09
C GLY A 330 -12.84 0.92 13.83
N LYS A 331 -13.19 0.33 12.69
CA LYS A 331 -12.48 0.57 11.41
C LYS A 331 -12.51 2.02 10.95
N LEU A 332 -13.57 2.75 11.25
CA LEU A 332 -13.67 4.20 10.99
C LEU A 332 -12.75 5.04 11.88
N LEU A 333 -12.28 4.46 12.98
CA LEU A 333 -11.45 5.12 14.00
C LEU A 333 -10.07 4.48 14.14
N ALA A 334 -9.66 3.67 13.15
CA ALA A 334 -8.49 2.81 13.24
C ALA A 334 -7.22 3.52 13.71
N ASP A 335 -6.88 4.64 13.08
CA ASP A 335 -5.65 5.38 13.39
C ASP A 335 -5.73 6.03 14.79
N GLY A 336 -6.90 6.54 15.18
CA GLY A 336 -7.13 7.08 16.53
C GLY A 336 -7.01 6.00 17.61
N ILE A 337 -7.63 4.83 17.41
CA ILE A 337 -7.54 3.69 18.33
C ILE A 337 -6.09 3.22 18.46
N ALA A 338 -5.39 3.08 17.34
CA ALA A 338 -3.98 2.69 17.36
C ALA A 338 -3.11 3.69 18.12
N ALA A 339 -3.28 5.00 17.85
CA ALA A 339 -2.53 6.06 18.53
C ALA A 339 -2.76 6.07 20.05
N GLU A 340 -3.98 5.80 20.50
CA GLU A 340 -4.32 5.73 21.92
C GLU A 340 -3.77 4.46 22.62
N LEU A 341 -3.41 3.44 21.87
CA LEU A 341 -2.75 2.22 22.37
C LEU A 341 -1.22 2.31 22.34
N PHE A 342 -0.65 3.41 21.84
CA PHE A 342 0.80 3.60 21.82
C PHE A 342 1.33 3.81 23.24
N MET A 343 2.43 3.14 23.51
CA MET A 343 3.22 3.40 24.72
C MET A 343 4.10 4.63 24.49
N VAL A 344 4.10 5.53 25.45
CA VAL A 344 4.96 6.72 25.43
C VAL A 344 6.24 6.39 26.21
N GLU A 345 7.38 6.64 25.60
CA GLU A 345 8.66 6.54 26.33
C GLU A 345 8.70 7.56 27.45
N PRO A 346 9.15 7.17 28.68
CA PRO A 346 9.41 8.15 29.71
C PRO A 346 10.39 9.20 29.20
N ALA A 347 10.11 10.48 29.43
CA ALA A 347 11.05 11.53 29.11
C ALA A 347 12.38 11.24 29.81
N ALA A 348 13.48 11.21 29.05
CA ALA A 348 14.82 10.95 29.55
C ALA A 348 15.31 12.06 30.48
#